data_e107605370ff799d7327db0c6c721a5b
#
_entry.id   e107605370ff799d7327db0c6c721a5b
#
_cell.length_a   1.000
_cell.length_b   1.000
_cell.length_c   1.000
_cell.angle_alpha   90.00
_cell.angle_beta   90.00
_cell.angle_gamma   90.00
#
_symmetry.space_group_name_H-M   'P 1'
#
loop_
_entity.id
_entity.type
_entity.pdbx_description
1 polymer ?
#
loop_
_entity_poly.entity_id
_entity_poly.type
_entity_poly.pdbx_seq_one_letter_code
_entity_poly.pdbx_strand_id
1 'polypeptide(L)'
;MKKFLKEKLVKEIMTKKVASVHVNEPVEKILRLFADNKVMTLPVLDNEKKVCGIITQKDVDIKFEKLDAPLSINLLGSVLYLSDIDEFNLEVKKKLGQFAVDIMTAPALTINEDASLQDVLKLMDENNIFRIPVVNANEELVGIITNSDIIKELIKEGKFL
;
A
#
# COMPACT_ATOMS: atom_id res chain seq x y z
N MET A 1 3.21 7.47 27.39
CA MET A 1 3.28 7.38 25.93
C MET A 1 4.39 6.44 25.44
N LYS A 2 5.68 6.79 25.56
CA LYS A 2 6.79 5.98 24.99
C LYS A 2 6.81 4.52 25.46
N LYS A 3 6.56 4.23 26.75
CA LYS A 3 6.51 2.85 27.28
C LYS A 3 5.35 2.07 26.64
N PHE A 4 4.16 2.64 26.59
CA PHE A 4 2.98 2.05 25.95
C PHE A 4 3.23 1.67 24.49
N LEU A 5 3.81 2.58 23.69
CA LEU A 5 4.09 2.32 22.27
C LEU A 5 5.11 1.19 22.05
N LYS A 6 6.00 0.94 23.00
CA LYS A 6 6.98 -0.17 22.96
C LYS A 6 6.38 -1.51 23.36
N GLU A 7 5.44 -1.51 24.30
CA GLU A 7 4.88 -2.73 24.89
C GLU A 7 3.65 -3.25 24.12
N LYS A 8 2.92 -2.35 23.41
CA LYS A 8 1.73 -2.72 22.66
C LYS A 8 2.11 -3.33 21.31
N LEU A 9 1.62 -4.55 21.03
CA LEU A 9 1.94 -5.28 19.80
C LEU A 9 0.90 -5.03 18.70
N VAL A 10 1.34 -5.12 17.45
CA VAL A 10 0.52 -4.96 16.24
C VAL A 10 -0.68 -5.91 16.24
N LYS A 11 -0.49 -7.20 16.55
CA LYS A 11 -1.53 -8.23 16.57
C LYS A 11 -2.70 -7.94 17.53
N GLU A 12 -2.48 -7.08 18.51
CA GLU A 12 -3.50 -6.70 19.48
C GLU A 12 -4.50 -5.68 18.96
N ILE A 13 -4.09 -4.88 17.96
CA ILE A 13 -4.87 -3.74 17.46
C ILE A 13 -5.15 -3.78 15.97
N MET A 14 -4.44 -4.60 15.19
CA MET A 14 -4.64 -4.72 13.76
C MET A 14 -6.05 -5.18 13.40
N THR A 15 -6.52 -4.80 12.22
CA THR A 15 -7.71 -5.37 11.62
C THR A 15 -7.36 -6.72 11.00
N LYS A 16 -7.98 -7.83 11.50
CA LYS A 16 -7.65 -9.20 11.09
C LYS A 16 -8.36 -9.67 9.81
N LYS A 17 -9.57 -9.15 9.54
CA LYS A 17 -10.31 -9.50 8.31
C LYS A 17 -9.90 -8.52 7.21
N VAL A 18 -8.96 -8.93 6.36
CA VAL A 18 -8.41 -8.13 5.29
C VAL A 18 -8.79 -8.75 3.95
N ALA A 19 -9.43 -7.95 3.09
CA ALA A 19 -9.59 -8.32 1.70
C ALA A 19 -8.21 -8.25 1.03
N SER A 20 -7.87 -9.27 0.25
CA SER A 20 -6.64 -9.35 -0.53
C SER A 20 -6.94 -9.90 -1.91
N VAL A 21 -6.02 -9.73 -2.84
CA VAL A 21 -6.13 -10.24 -4.21
C VAL A 21 -4.87 -11.01 -4.59
N HIS A 22 -5.00 -11.88 -5.59
CA HIS A 22 -3.85 -12.59 -6.15
C HIS A 22 -3.15 -11.74 -7.22
N VAL A 23 -1.86 -11.96 -7.47
CA VAL A 23 -1.07 -11.24 -8.50
C VAL A 23 -1.71 -11.27 -9.88
N ASN A 24 -2.40 -12.35 -10.23
CA ASN A 24 -3.09 -12.53 -11.50
C ASN A 24 -4.58 -12.16 -11.44
N GLU A 25 -5.03 -11.44 -10.40
CA GLU A 25 -6.42 -11.01 -10.32
C GLU A 25 -6.70 -9.93 -11.38
N PRO A 26 -7.78 -10.08 -12.19
CA PRO A 26 -8.15 -9.06 -13.17
C PRO A 26 -8.48 -7.72 -12.49
N VAL A 27 -8.00 -6.62 -13.08
CA VAL A 27 -8.24 -5.26 -12.55
C VAL A 27 -9.72 -4.96 -12.40
N GLU A 28 -10.58 -5.45 -13.29
CA GLU A 28 -12.04 -5.27 -13.17
C GLU A 28 -12.58 -5.78 -11.83
N LYS A 29 -12.12 -6.96 -11.37
CA LYS A 29 -12.51 -7.50 -10.07
C LYS A 29 -11.95 -6.65 -8.91
N ILE A 30 -10.73 -6.15 -9.05
CA ILE A 30 -10.13 -5.23 -8.07
C ILE A 30 -10.98 -3.97 -7.93
N LEU A 31 -11.39 -3.35 -9.04
CA LEU A 31 -12.25 -2.17 -9.03
C LEU A 31 -13.58 -2.44 -8.33
N ARG A 32 -14.19 -3.60 -8.57
CA ARG A 32 -15.42 -4.02 -7.86
C ARG A 32 -15.18 -4.17 -6.36
N LEU A 33 -14.06 -4.76 -5.94
CA LEU A 33 -13.72 -4.88 -4.50
C LEU A 33 -13.58 -3.52 -3.82
N PHE A 34 -12.97 -2.53 -4.50
CA PHE A 34 -12.91 -1.16 -3.99
C PHE A 34 -14.30 -0.53 -3.85
N ALA A 35 -15.14 -0.69 -4.88
CA ALA A 35 -16.49 -0.12 -4.89
C ALA A 35 -17.41 -0.77 -3.83
N ASP A 36 -17.44 -2.10 -3.77
CA ASP A 36 -18.42 -2.85 -2.97
C ASP A 36 -18.05 -2.89 -1.48
N ASN A 37 -16.76 -3.02 -1.16
CA ASN A 37 -16.31 -3.25 0.21
C ASN A 37 -15.82 -1.99 0.93
N LYS A 38 -15.86 -0.82 0.29
CA LYS A 38 -15.31 0.43 0.81
C LYS A 38 -13.87 0.28 1.34
N VAL A 39 -13.11 -0.66 0.75
CA VAL A 39 -11.71 -0.83 1.07
C VAL A 39 -10.90 0.25 0.36
N MET A 40 -9.83 0.71 0.97
CA MET A 40 -8.95 1.72 0.40
C MET A 40 -7.57 1.16 0.06
N THR A 41 -7.36 -0.12 0.33
CA THR A 41 -6.07 -0.80 0.18
C THR A 41 -6.32 -2.30 0.07
N LEU A 42 -5.66 -2.93 -0.89
CA LEU A 42 -5.70 -4.38 -1.10
C LEU A 42 -4.26 -4.91 -1.14
N PRO A 43 -3.84 -5.69 -0.14
CA PRO A 43 -2.62 -6.49 -0.25
C PRO A 43 -2.72 -7.46 -1.43
N VAL A 44 -1.63 -7.58 -2.18
CA VAL A 44 -1.49 -8.51 -3.31
C VAL A 44 -0.64 -9.69 -2.86
N LEU A 45 -1.18 -10.90 -3.09
CA LEU A 45 -0.55 -12.14 -2.70
C LEU A 45 0.01 -12.88 -3.91
N ASP A 46 1.17 -13.49 -3.76
CA ASP A 46 1.76 -14.39 -4.73
C ASP A 46 1.18 -15.82 -4.64
N ASN A 47 1.76 -16.74 -5.42
CA ASN A 47 1.35 -18.15 -5.43
C ASN A 47 1.61 -18.89 -4.10
N GLU A 48 2.51 -18.36 -3.27
CA GLU A 48 2.84 -18.89 -1.94
C GLU A 48 2.00 -18.22 -0.83
N LYS A 49 1.04 -17.36 -1.20
CA LYS A 49 0.20 -16.55 -0.31
C LYS A 49 0.97 -15.50 0.49
N LYS A 50 2.18 -15.16 0.08
CA LYS A 50 2.98 -14.10 0.67
C LYS A 50 2.59 -12.74 0.08
N VAL A 51 2.73 -11.69 0.87
CA VAL A 51 2.46 -10.32 0.42
C VAL A 51 3.59 -9.85 -0.47
N CYS A 52 3.32 -9.69 -1.77
CA CYS A 52 4.30 -9.25 -2.77
C CYS A 52 4.09 -7.80 -3.24
N GLY A 53 2.89 -7.26 -3.06
CA GLY A 53 2.54 -5.91 -3.46
C GLY A 53 1.34 -5.35 -2.70
N ILE A 54 1.01 -4.10 -2.99
CA ILE A 54 -0.15 -3.41 -2.44
C ILE A 54 -0.82 -2.58 -3.55
N ILE A 55 -2.15 -2.58 -3.58
CA ILE A 55 -2.95 -1.71 -4.45
C ILE A 55 -3.74 -0.76 -3.58
N THR A 56 -3.61 0.53 -3.84
CA THR A 56 -4.30 1.60 -3.14
C THR A 56 -5.27 2.31 -4.08
N GLN A 57 -6.09 3.21 -3.54
CA GLN A 57 -6.96 4.05 -4.35
C GLN A 57 -6.17 4.88 -5.38
N LYS A 58 -4.98 5.37 -5.03
CA LYS A 58 -4.11 6.11 -5.96
C LYS A 58 -3.77 5.28 -7.20
N ASP A 59 -3.48 3.99 -7.04
CA ASP A 59 -3.16 3.10 -8.17
C ASP A 59 -4.38 2.89 -9.08
N VAL A 60 -5.58 2.91 -8.50
CA VAL A 60 -6.86 2.84 -9.24
C VAL A 60 -7.13 4.16 -9.96
N ASP A 61 -6.92 5.30 -9.29
CA ASP A 61 -7.18 6.63 -9.86
C ASP A 61 -6.33 6.87 -11.11
N ILE A 62 -5.05 6.47 -11.11
CA ILE A 62 -4.14 6.56 -12.27
C ILE A 62 -4.75 5.90 -13.53
N LYS A 63 -5.54 4.83 -13.38
CA LYS A 63 -6.20 4.18 -14.52
C LYS A 63 -7.19 5.10 -15.24
N PHE A 64 -7.77 6.05 -14.57
CA PHE A 64 -8.81 6.95 -15.08
C PHE A 64 -8.29 8.36 -15.38
N GLU A 65 -7.11 8.71 -14.90
CA GLU A 65 -6.48 9.99 -15.20
C GLU A 65 -6.01 10.07 -16.66
N LYS A 66 -5.89 11.30 -17.18
CA LYS A 66 -5.27 11.50 -18.48
C LYS A 66 -3.76 11.36 -18.32
N LEU A 67 -3.14 10.62 -19.25
CA LEU A 67 -1.68 10.59 -19.35
C LEU A 67 -1.22 11.91 -19.99
N ASP A 68 -0.51 12.70 -19.23
CA ASP A 68 0.20 13.86 -19.77
C ASP A 68 1.54 13.40 -20.35
N ALA A 69 1.81 13.77 -21.61
CA ALA A 69 3.10 13.44 -22.23
C ALA A 69 4.25 14.07 -21.42
N PRO A 70 5.38 13.36 -21.27
CA PRO A 70 6.51 13.89 -20.52
C PRO A 70 7.01 15.20 -21.17
N LEU A 71 7.29 16.19 -20.35
CA LEU A 71 7.81 17.45 -20.81
C LEU A 71 9.17 17.24 -21.48
N SER A 72 9.28 17.62 -22.75
CA SER A 72 10.51 17.44 -23.52
C SER A 72 10.83 18.67 -24.36
N ILE A 73 12.10 18.89 -24.61
CA ILE A 73 12.59 19.91 -25.52
C ILE A 73 13.48 19.31 -26.60
N ASN A 74 13.41 19.84 -27.79
CA ASN A 74 14.28 19.43 -28.89
C ASN A 74 15.51 20.35 -28.91
N LEU A 75 16.69 19.83 -28.68
CA LEU A 75 17.92 20.57 -28.67
C LEU A 75 18.93 19.91 -29.64
N LEU A 76 19.28 20.64 -30.69
CA LEU A 76 20.29 20.22 -31.70
C LEU A 76 20.05 18.83 -32.27
N GLY A 77 18.79 18.43 -32.48
CA GLY A 77 18.41 17.13 -33.03
C GLY A 77 18.31 16.00 -32.02
N SER A 78 18.51 16.30 -30.74
CA SER A 78 18.30 15.37 -29.64
C SER A 78 17.09 15.81 -28.81
N VAL A 79 16.29 14.83 -28.35
CA VAL A 79 15.17 15.08 -27.43
C VAL A 79 15.68 14.96 -25.99
N LEU A 80 15.56 16.06 -25.24
CA LEU A 80 15.81 16.09 -23.81
C LEU A 80 14.48 16.08 -23.07
N TYR A 81 14.31 15.10 -22.19
CA TYR A 81 13.16 15.02 -21.29
C TYR A 81 13.43 15.83 -20.02
N LEU A 82 12.51 16.69 -19.65
CA LEU A 82 12.58 17.56 -18.47
C LEU A 82 11.78 17.00 -17.28
N SER A 83 10.95 15.96 -17.51
CA SER A 83 10.22 15.22 -16.51
C SER A 83 10.78 13.79 -16.36
N ASP A 84 10.44 13.15 -15.24
CA ASP A 84 10.87 11.78 -14.96
C ASP A 84 10.18 10.80 -15.92
N ILE A 85 10.97 10.17 -16.79
CA ILE A 85 10.50 9.19 -17.77
C ILE A 85 10.13 7.88 -17.09
N ASP A 86 10.81 7.52 -16.02
CA ASP A 86 10.53 6.26 -15.31
C ASP A 86 9.20 6.35 -14.60
N GLU A 87 8.86 7.51 -14.01
CA GLU A 87 7.54 7.78 -13.44
C GLU A 87 6.45 7.72 -14.53
N PHE A 88 6.65 8.37 -15.67
CA PHE A 88 5.71 8.30 -16.80
C PHE A 88 5.52 6.87 -17.32
N ASN A 89 6.58 6.10 -17.49
CA ASN A 89 6.49 4.70 -17.94
C ASN A 89 5.73 3.84 -16.93
N LEU A 90 5.91 4.10 -15.62
CA LEU A 90 5.16 3.41 -14.57
C LEU A 90 3.67 3.74 -14.63
N GLU A 91 3.31 5.01 -14.86
CA GLU A 91 1.91 5.43 -15.04
C GLU A 91 1.28 4.77 -16.27
N VAL A 92 1.99 4.73 -17.39
CA VAL A 92 1.52 4.04 -18.62
C VAL A 92 1.29 2.56 -18.32
N LYS A 93 2.22 1.89 -17.65
CA LYS A 93 2.09 0.48 -17.27
C LYS A 93 0.85 0.26 -16.39
N LYS A 94 0.66 1.07 -15.37
CA LYS A 94 -0.52 0.98 -14.48
C LYS A 94 -1.82 1.25 -15.23
N LYS A 95 -1.83 2.22 -16.13
CA LYS A 95 -3.02 2.57 -16.92
C LYS A 95 -3.44 1.48 -17.88
N LEU A 96 -2.50 0.83 -18.54
CA LEU A 96 -2.76 -0.25 -19.49
C LEU A 96 -2.91 -1.62 -18.83
N GLY A 97 -2.49 -1.75 -17.57
CA GLY A 97 -2.49 -3.00 -16.83
C GLY A 97 -3.84 -3.69 -16.77
N GLN A 98 -3.85 -5.00 -16.89
CA GLN A 98 -5.06 -5.83 -16.87
C GLN A 98 -5.16 -6.69 -15.60
N PHE A 99 -4.04 -6.90 -14.91
CA PHE A 99 -3.94 -7.73 -13.71
C PHE A 99 -3.37 -6.95 -12.53
N ALA A 100 -3.55 -7.50 -11.33
CA ALA A 100 -3.02 -6.91 -10.09
C ALA A 100 -1.52 -6.57 -10.17
N VAL A 101 -0.72 -7.48 -10.73
CA VAL A 101 0.73 -7.31 -10.89
C VAL A 101 1.12 -6.10 -11.73
N ASP A 102 0.27 -5.68 -12.64
CA ASP A 102 0.55 -4.54 -13.53
C ASP A 102 0.34 -3.20 -12.82
N ILE A 103 -0.61 -3.14 -11.88
CA ILE A 103 -1.04 -1.89 -11.23
C ILE A 103 -0.54 -1.75 -9.79
N MET A 104 -0.11 -2.84 -9.15
CA MET A 104 0.35 -2.82 -7.76
C MET A 104 1.63 -1.99 -7.60
N THR A 105 1.81 -1.45 -6.41
CA THR A 105 3.10 -0.97 -5.92
C THR A 105 3.84 -2.14 -5.27
N ALA A 106 5.06 -2.43 -5.74
CA ALA A 106 5.88 -3.54 -5.27
C ALA A 106 7.34 -3.11 -5.11
N PRO A 107 8.08 -3.67 -4.13
CA PRO A 107 7.58 -4.56 -3.09
C PRO A 107 6.67 -3.84 -2.08
N ALA A 108 5.72 -4.56 -1.47
CA ALA A 108 4.94 -4.00 -0.38
C ALA A 108 5.79 -3.91 0.89
N LEU A 109 5.71 -2.77 1.58
CA LEU A 109 6.21 -2.68 2.94
C LEU A 109 5.24 -3.42 3.87
N THR A 110 5.76 -4.38 4.62
CA THR A 110 5.00 -5.17 5.59
C THR A 110 5.58 -5.01 7.00
N ILE A 111 4.82 -5.40 8.01
CA ILE A 111 5.30 -5.44 9.39
C ILE A 111 4.90 -6.76 10.04
N ASN A 112 5.75 -7.28 10.92
CA ASN A 112 5.45 -8.50 11.66
C ASN A 112 4.36 -8.24 12.72
N GLU A 113 3.48 -9.22 12.94
CA GLU A 113 2.40 -9.14 13.93
C GLU A 113 2.89 -8.95 15.37
N ASP A 114 4.12 -9.39 15.68
CA ASP A 114 4.78 -9.23 16.97
C ASP A 114 5.58 -7.94 17.11
N ALA A 115 5.60 -7.09 16.10
CA ALA A 115 6.23 -5.78 16.17
C ALA A 115 5.49 -4.84 17.12
N SER A 116 6.19 -3.84 17.65
CA SER A 116 5.60 -2.82 18.53
C SER A 116 4.90 -1.71 17.75
N LEU A 117 3.99 -1.00 18.39
CA LEU A 117 3.40 0.23 17.81
C LEU A 117 4.45 1.30 17.51
N GLN A 118 5.53 1.33 18.26
CA GLN A 118 6.64 2.25 17.98
C GLN A 118 7.26 1.95 16.60
N ASP A 119 7.46 0.66 16.27
CA ASP A 119 8.02 0.25 14.99
C ASP A 119 7.06 0.57 13.83
N VAL A 120 5.75 0.39 14.03
CA VAL A 120 4.73 0.78 13.05
C VAL A 120 4.80 2.28 12.76
N LEU A 121 4.78 3.12 13.81
CA LEU A 121 4.81 4.57 13.66
C LEU A 121 6.08 5.04 12.96
N LYS A 122 7.22 4.44 13.28
CA LYS A 122 8.49 4.72 12.61
C LYS A 122 8.42 4.37 11.12
N LEU A 123 7.93 3.16 10.78
CA LEU A 123 7.81 2.71 9.39
C LEU A 123 6.84 3.59 8.59
N MET A 124 5.73 4.01 9.19
CA MET A 124 4.76 4.91 8.57
C MET A 124 5.35 6.29 8.29
N ASP A 125 6.08 6.85 9.25
CA ASP A 125 6.70 8.19 9.15
C ASP A 125 7.82 8.22 8.11
N GLU A 126 8.75 7.25 8.17
CA GLU A 126 9.88 7.17 7.25
C GLU A 126 9.47 6.99 5.77
N ASN A 127 8.33 6.35 5.52
CA ASN A 127 7.87 6.03 4.16
C ASN A 127 6.63 6.83 3.73
N ASN A 128 6.14 7.74 4.57
CA ASN A 128 4.92 8.53 4.34
C ASN A 128 3.71 7.64 3.94
N ILE A 129 3.54 6.53 4.65
CA ILE A 129 2.45 5.56 4.46
C ILE A 129 1.56 5.48 5.70
N PHE A 130 0.28 5.16 5.51
CA PHE A 130 -0.72 5.17 6.59
C PHE A 130 -1.42 3.82 6.77
N ARG A 131 -1.02 2.82 5.99
CA ARG A 131 -1.57 1.45 6.01
C ARG A 131 -0.45 0.48 5.69
N ILE A 132 -0.31 -0.53 6.53
CA ILE A 132 0.76 -1.52 6.39
C ILE A 132 0.14 -2.91 6.52
N PRO A 133 0.28 -3.80 5.53
CA PRO A 133 -0.06 -5.20 5.68
C PRO A 133 0.76 -5.83 6.81
N VAL A 134 0.09 -6.63 7.63
CA VAL A 134 0.70 -7.34 8.76
C VAL A 134 0.88 -8.79 8.38
N VAL A 135 2.07 -9.30 8.63
CA VAL A 135 2.46 -10.68 8.32
C VAL A 135 2.88 -11.44 9.58
N ASN A 136 2.73 -12.75 9.54
CA ASN A 136 3.27 -13.66 10.58
C ASN A 136 4.74 -14.01 10.30
N ALA A 137 5.31 -14.91 11.11
CA ALA A 137 6.68 -15.40 10.97
C ALA A 137 6.95 -16.14 9.65
N ASN A 138 5.90 -16.64 8.97
CA ASN A 138 5.98 -17.30 7.67
C ASN A 138 5.77 -16.32 6.48
N GLU A 139 5.71 -15.01 6.75
CA GLU A 139 5.42 -13.96 5.77
C GLU A 139 3.99 -14.03 5.17
N GLU A 140 3.07 -14.76 5.82
CA GLU A 140 1.67 -14.84 5.42
C GLU A 140 0.89 -13.63 5.94
N LEU A 141 -0.06 -13.14 5.14
CA LEU A 141 -0.94 -12.03 5.53
C LEU A 141 -1.86 -12.44 6.68
N VAL A 142 -1.78 -11.73 7.81
CA VAL A 142 -2.62 -11.96 9.00
C VAL A 142 -3.48 -10.76 9.38
N GLY A 143 -3.21 -9.59 8.81
CA GLY A 143 -3.95 -8.37 9.13
C GLY A 143 -3.50 -7.17 8.32
N ILE A 144 -4.08 -6.03 8.66
CA ILE A 144 -3.63 -4.70 8.23
C ILE A 144 -3.66 -3.75 9.42
N ILE A 145 -2.67 -2.90 9.54
CA ILE A 145 -2.64 -1.84 10.55
C ILE A 145 -2.69 -0.47 9.87
N THR A 146 -3.51 0.42 10.42
CA THR A 146 -3.73 1.77 9.88
C THR A 146 -3.56 2.82 10.98
N ASN A 147 -3.36 4.08 10.58
CA ASN A 147 -3.38 5.20 11.52
C ASN A 147 -4.67 5.23 12.36
N SER A 148 -5.81 4.87 11.75
CA SER A 148 -7.09 4.84 12.45
C SER A 148 -7.11 3.82 13.59
N ASP A 149 -6.45 2.66 13.42
CA ASP A 149 -6.37 1.63 14.45
C ASP A 149 -5.53 2.14 15.63
N ILE A 150 -4.41 2.80 15.33
CA ILE A 150 -3.53 3.39 16.34
C ILE A 150 -4.25 4.49 17.11
N ILE A 151 -4.94 5.41 16.41
CA ILE A 151 -5.70 6.50 17.04
C ILE A 151 -6.78 5.95 17.96
N LYS A 152 -7.56 4.96 17.51
CA LYS A 152 -8.59 4.31 18.32
C LYS A 152 -8.02 3.71 19.60
N GLU A 153 -6.87 3.03 19.51
CA GLU A 153 -6.24 2.43 20.67
C GLU A 153 -5.69 3.48 21.64
N LEU A 154 -5.09 4.57 21.13
CA LEU A 154 -4.64 5.69 21.97
C LEU A 154 -5.81 6.36 22.71
N ILE A 155 -6.96 6.53 22.06
CA ILE A 155 -8.18 7.07 22.69
C ILE A 155 -8.64 6.15 23.81
N LYS A 156 -8.77 4.86 23.52
CA LYS A 156 -9.23 3.84 24.47
C LYS A 156 -8.36 3.79 25.73
N GLU A 157 -7.06 3.95 25.56
CA GLU A 157 -6.08 3.91 26.65
C GLU A 157 -5.89 5.29 27.35
N GLY A 158 -6.61 6.32 26.93
CA GLY A 158 -6.50 7.68 27.52
C GLY A 158 -5.10 8.31 27.34
N LYS A 159 -4.38 7.98 26.26
CA LYS A 159 -2.99 8.36 26.01
C LYS A 159 -2.83 9.59 25.11
N PHE A 160 -3.85 10.45 25.05
CA PHE A 160 -3.86 11.64 24.18
C PHE A 160 -3.13 12.87 24.75
N LEU A 161 -2.71 12.84 26.00
CA LEU A 161 -2.07 13.99 26.66
C LEU A 161 -0.64 13.67 27.09
#